data_6c33141f57ff99aa8d5a24507ef5d719
#
_entry.id   6c33141f57ff99aa8d5a24507ef5d719
#
_cell.length_a   1.000
_cell.length_b   1.000
_cell.length_c   1.000
_cell.angle_alpha   90.00
_cell.angle_beta   90.00
_cell.angle_gamma   90.00
#
_symmetry.space_group_name_H-M   'P 1'
#
loop_
_entity.id
_entity.type
_entity.pdbx_description
1 polymer ?
#
loop_
_entity_poly.entity_id
_entity_poly.type
_entity_poly.pdbx_seq_one_letter_code
_entity_poly.pdbx_strand_id
1 'polypeptide(L)'
;KFSYQFVNIWLIKSFALLGITLKNGSVKKGSIKENCFGTNYISDLVDENGNKRIGSAQYWKKGSFLQHGEIQLNPPFDLWTKIFGQIPPQPFGLKLSNEKIIKHLENSFLENYSDSSIENIFLKPFEITKY
;
A
#
# COMPACT_ATOMS: atom_id res chain seq x y z
N LYS A 1 -10.81 8.01 10.48
CA LYS A 1 -11.60 7.43 9.35
C LYS A 1 -11.38 8.17 8.01
N PHE A 2 -11.37 9.52 8.03
CA PHE A 2 -11.18 10.33 6.82
C PHE A 2 -9.79 10.21 6.19
N SER A 3 -8.73 10.06 6.97
CA SER A 3 -7.36 10.00 6.48
C SER A 3 -7.03 8.77 5.63
N TYR A 4 -7.54 7.61 6.02
CA TYR A 4 -7.40 6.40 5.19
C TYR A 4 -8.12 6.56 3.86
N GLN A 5 -9.34 7.14 3.86
CA GLN A 5 -10.08 7.38 2.63
C GLN A 5 -9.35 8.36 1.70
N PHE A 6 -8.76 9.41 2.26
CA PHE A 6 -7.95 10.38 1.53
C PHE A 6 -6.80 9.69 0.80
N VAL A 7 -6.00 8.89 1.50
CA VAL A 7 -4.87 8.15 0.90
C VAL A 7 -5.36 7.09 -0.09
N ASN A 8 -6.42 6.36 0.25
CA ASN A 8 -6.97 5.33 -0.62
C ASN A 8 -7.50 5.88 -1.94
N ILE A 9 -8.20 7.03 -1.93
CA ILE A 9 -8.70 7.68 -3.15
C ILE A 9 -7.53 8.02 -4.08
N TRP A 10 -6.47 8.61 -3.54
CA TRP A 10 -5.27 8.91 -4.31
C TRP A 10 -4.65 7.63 -4.91
N LEU A 11 -4.42 6.60 -4.09
CA LEU A 11 -3.81 5.35 -4.56
C LEU A 11 -4.67 4.67 -5.62
N ILE A 12 -5.99 4.58 -5.44
CA ILE A 12 -6.91 4.01 -6.43
C ILE A 12 -6.81 4.74 -7.76
N LYS A 13 -6.85 6.08 -7.75
CA LYS A 13 -6.72 6.89 -8.97
C LYS A 13 -5.36 6.72 -9.63
N SER A 14 -4.29 6.72 -8.85
CA SER A 14 -2.92 6.58 -9.36
C SER A 14 -2.71 5.22 -10.05
N PHE A 15 -3.19 4.14 -9.44
CA PHE A 15 -3.08 2.81 -10.03
C PHE A 15 -4.03 2.62 -11.22
N ALA A 16 -5.18 3.28 -11.25
CA ALA A 16 -6.08 3.26 -12.40
C ALA A 16 -5.41 3.86 -13.66
N LEU A 17 -4.60 4.91 -13.50
CA LEU A 17 -3.80 5.47 -14.61
C LEU A 17 -2.74 4.50 -15.14
N LEU A 18 -2.33 3.51 -14.35
CA LEU A 18 -1.45 2.43 -14.75
C LEU A 18 -2.23 1.20 -15.28
N GLY A 19 -3.53 1.30 -15.45
CA GLY A 19 -4.40 0.21 -15.90
C GLY A 19 -4.72 -0.84 -14.83
N ILE A 20 -4.52 -0.50 -13.55
CA ILE A 20 -4.77 -1.41 -12.43
C ILE A 20 -5.99 -0.96 -11.65
N THR A 21 -7.00 -1.82 -11.57
CA THR A 21 -8.21 -1.57 -10.77
C THR A 21 -8.01 -2.00 -9.34
N LEU A 22 -8.14 -1.04 -8.42
CA LEU A 22 -8.15 -1.28 -6.98
C LEU A 22 -9.45 -0.79 -6.35
N LYS A 23 -9.87 -1.44 -5.28
CA LYS A 23 -11.04 -1.04 -4.47
C LYS A 23 -10.75 -1.20 -2.98
N ASN A 24 -11.51 -0.51 -2.14
CA ASN A 24 -11.38 -0.69 -0.69
C ASN A 24 -11.70 -2.13 -0.30
N GLY A 25 -10.95 -2.66 0.64
CA GLY A 25 -11.22 -3.95 1.24
C GLY A 25 -12.56 -3.97 1.99
N SER A 26 -13.06 -5.15 2.24
CA SER A 26 -14.26 -5.37 3.07
C SER A 26 -13.89 -6.25 4.24
N VAL A 27 -14.43 -5.96 5.42
CA VAL A 27 -14.26 -6.83 6.59
C VAL A 27 -14.91 -8.17 6.28
N LYS A 28 -14.12 -9.19 5.95
CA LYS A 28 -14.62 -10.57 5.92
C LYS A 28 -14.72 -11.06 7.36
N LYS A 29 -15.94 -11.11 7.91
CA LYS A 29 -16.20 -11.84 9.15
C LYS A 29 -15.78 -13.30 8.94
N GLY A 30 -14.81 -13.80 9.70
CA GLY A 30 -14.68 -15.24 9.89
C GLY A 30 -13.33 -15.91 9.65
N SER A 31 -12.24 -15.23 9.35
CA SER A 31 -10.94 -15.90 9.41
C SER A 31 -9.87 -15.01 10.03
N ILE A 32 -9.58 -15.24 11.30
CA ILE A 32 -8.30 -14.85 11.88
C ILE A 32 -7.28 -15.76 11.18
N LYS A 33 -6.72 -15.29 10.07
CA LYS A 33 -5.58 -15.94 9.44
C LYS A 33 -4.35 -15.30 10.02
N GLU A 34 -3.38 -16.10 10.39
CA GLU A 34 -2.05 -15.66 10.87
C GLU A 34 -1.30 -14.79 9.84
N ASN A 35 -1.80 -14.76 8.61
CA ASN A 35 -1.26 -13.98 7.51
C ASN A 35 -1.97 -12.62 7.41
N CYS A 36 -1.23 -11.53 7.66
CA CYS A 36 -1.71 -10.15 7.50
C CYS A 36 -2.27 -9.83 6.10
N PHE A 37 -1.85 -10.56 5.07
CA PHE A 37 -2.37 -10.43 3.71
C PHE A 37 -3.63 -11.28 3.47
N GLY A 38 -3.95 -12.20 4.36
CA GLY A 38 -5.17 -13.03 4.30
C GLY A 38 -6.42 -12.33 4.83
N THR A 39 -6.28 -11.17 5.48
CA THR A 39 -7.38 -10.41 6.07
C THR A 39 -7.42 -9.02 5.46
N ASN A 40 -8.58 -8.62 4.94
CA ASN A 40 -8.79 -7.32 4.33
C ASN A 40 -9.65 -6.44 5.24
N TYR A 41 -9.15 -5.26 5.55
CA TYR A 41 -9.90 -4.22 6.25
C TYR A 41 -10.33 -3.13 5.25
N ILE A 42 -11.27 -2.29 5.65
CA ILE A 42 -11.74 -1.16 4.83
C ILE A 42 -10.63 -0.14 4.52
N SER A 43 -9.55 -0.15 5.31
CA SER A 43 -8.34 0.67 5.10
C SER A 43 -7.38 0.08 4.07
N ASP A 44 -7.53 -1.20 3.73
CA ASP A 44 -6.70 -1.88 2.74
C ASP A 44 -7.27 -1.70 1.34
N LEU A 45 -6.41 -1.84 0.33
CA LEU A 45 -6.84 -1.90 -1.06
C LEU A 45 -6.68 -3.31 -1.62
N VAL A 46 -7.70 -3.76 -2.33
CA VAL A 46 -7.76 -5.09 -2.94
C VAL A 46 -7.93 -4.99 -4.45
N ASP A 47 -7.48 -6.01 -5.17
CA ASP A 47 -7.73 -6.16 -6.61
C ASP A 47 -9.16 -6.65 -6.89
N GLU A 48 -9.48 -6.85 -8.16
CA GLU A 48 -10.79 -7.32 -8.62
C GLU A 48 -11.15 -8.69 -8.05
N ASN A 49 -10.16 -9.54 -7.80
CA ASN A 49 -10.32 -10.88 -7.20
C ASN A 49 -10.44 -10.83 -5.68
N GLY A 50 -10.33 -9.66 -5.07
CA GLY A 50 -10.40 -9.47 -3.62
C GLY A 50 -9.10 -9.80 -2.89
N ASN A 51 -7.97 -9.96 -3.59
CA ASN A 51 -6.67 -10.14 -2.96
C ASN A 51 -6.17 -8.78 -2.44
N LYS A 52 -5.66 -8.76 -1.22
CA LYS A 52 -5.03 -7.58 -0.65
C LYS A 52 -3.78 -7.21 -1.45
N ARG A 53 -3.76 -5.99 -1.97
CA ARG A 53 -2.67 -5.45 -2.78
C ARG A 53 -1.90 -4.35 -2.07
N ILE A 54 -2.60 -3.57 -1.24
CA ILE A 54 -1.99 -2.51 -0.43
C ILE A 54 -2.51 -2.63 1.00
N GLY A 55 -1.59 -2.82 1.92
CA GLY A 55 -1.83 -2.75 3.36
C GLY A 55 -1.33 -1.43 3.90
N SER A 56 -2.11 -0.78 4.78
CA SER A 56 -1.79 0.54 5.31
C SER A 56 -1.94 0.62 6.81
N ALA A 57 -1.04 1.36 7.45
CA ALA A 57 -1.13 1.74 8.85
C ALA A 57 -0.91 3.24 9.01
N GLN A 58 -1.63 3.84 9.95
CA GLN A 58 -1.52 5.26 10.27
C GLN A 58 -1.29 5.47 11.76
N TYR A 59 -0.41 6.40 12.08
CA TYR A 59 -0.18 6.90 13.43
C TYR A 59 -0.40 8.41 13.47
N TRP A 60 -1.25 8.86 14.38
CA TRP A 60 -1.65 10.25 14.51
C TRP A 60 -1.01 10.92 15.72
N LYS A 61 -0.45 12.12 15.50
CA LYS A 61 0.10 12.94 16.59
C LYS A 61 0.03 14.42 16.23
N LYS A 62 -0.56 15.23 17.11
CA LYS A 62 -0.59 16.71 17.04
C LYS A 62 -0.99 17.26 15.65
N GLY A 63 -2.08 16.75 15.08
CA GLY A 63 -2.59 17.24 13.78
C GLY A 63 -1.87 16.69 12.54
N SER A 64 -0.79 15.94 12.74
CA SER A 64 -0.06 15.25 11.67
C SER A 64 -0.31 13.75 11.74
N PHE A 65 -0.10 13.06 10.62
CA PHE A 65 -0.11 11.60 10.62
C PHE A 65 1.05 11.03 9.82
N LEU A 66 1.54 9.90 10.29
CA LEU A 66 2.44 9.05 9.55
C LEU A 66 1.61 7.97 8.85
N GLN A 67 1.76 7.89 7.56
CA GLN A 67 1.22 6.80 6.73
C GLN A 67 2.37 5.92 6.28
N HIS A 68 2.29 4.63 6.55
CA HIS A 68 3.16 3.66 5.93
C HIS A 68 2.37 2.44 5.48
N GLY A 69 2.93 1.66 4.56
CA GLY A 69 2.27 0.47 4.06
C GLY A 69 3.14 -0.27 3.06
N GLU A 70 2.59 -1.33 2.53
CA GLU A 70 3.23 -2.16 1.53
C GLU A 70 2.34 -2.31 0.31
N ILE A 71 2.95 -2.20 -0.87
CA ILE A 71 2.30 -2.39 -2.16
C ILE A 71 2.81 -3.70 -2.77
N GLN A 72 1.92 -4.67 -2.93
CA GLN A 72 2.21 -5.98 -3.50
C GLN A 72 2.25 -5.92 -5.04
N LEU A 73 3.34 -5.44 -5.61
CA LEU A 73 3.50 -5.31 -7.06
C LEU A 73 3.77 -6.67 -7.71
N ASN A 74 4.76 -7.38 -7.19
CA ASN A 74 5.22 -8.66 -7.70
C ASN A 74 5.71 -9.54 -6.52
N PRO A 75 4.81 -10.13 -5.74
CA PRO A 75 5.20 -10.96 -4.60
C PRO A 75 5.95 -12.22 -5.10
N PRO A 76 7.11 -12.55 -4.48
CA PRO A 76 7.92 -13.68 -4.89
C PRO A 76 7.22 -15.01 -4.58
N PHE A 77 6.92 -15.79 -5.62
CA PHE A 77 6.10 -17.01 -5.53
C PHE A 77 6.64 -18.01 -4.50
N ASP A 78 7.91 -18.39 -4.63
CA ASP A 78 8.50 -19.44 -3.79
C ASP A 78 8.58 -19.02 -2.31
N LEU A 79 9.03 -17.80 -2.05
CA LEU A 79 9.13 -17.26 -0.70
C LEU A 79 7.75 -17.11 -0.05
N TRP A 80 6.78 -16.58 -0.81
CA TRP A 80 5.41 -16.41 -0.33
C TRP A 80 4.77 -17.75 0.03
N THR A 81 4.87 -18.73 -0.87
CA THR A 81 4.32 -20.07 -0.65
C THR A 81 4.96 -20.75 0.55
N LYS A 82 6.30 -20.61 0.70
CA LYS A 82 7.03 -21.19 1.82
C LYS A 82 6.64 -20.59 3.17
N ILE A 83 6.40 -19.27 3.22
CA ILE A 83 6.07 -18.57 4.47
C ILE A 83 4.59 -18.73 4.82
N PHE A 84 3.70 -18.55 3.85
CA PHE A 84 2.26 -18.44 4.10
C PHE A 84 1.46 -19.70 3.73
N GLY A 85 2.08 -20.68 3.09
CA GLY A 85 1.38 -21.90 2.63
C GLY A 85 0.29 -21.64 1.59
N GLN A 86 0.34 -20.48 0.90
CA GLN A 86 -0.68 -20.02 -0.03
C GLN A 86 -0.03 -19.49 -1.32
N ILE A 87 -0.77 -19.54 -2.42
CA ILE A 87 -0.34 -18.93 -3.67
C ILE A 87 -0.42 -17.40 -3.53
N PRO A 88 0.64 -16.63 -3.91
CA PRO A 88 0.60 -15.18 -3.89
C PRO A 88 -0.40 -14.63 -4.91
N PRO A 89 -0.86 -13.37 -4.72
CA PRO A 89 -1.58 -12.66 -5.77
C PRO A 89 -0.75 -12.59 -7.04
N GLN A 90 -1.41 -12.66 -8.19
CA GLN A 90 -0.72 -12.52 -9.47
C GLN A 90 0.00 -11.17 -9.57
N PRO A 91 1.21 -11.09 -10.14
CA PRO A 91 1.88 -9.83 -10.38
C PRO A 91 0.98 -8.85 -11.15
N PHE A 92 1.12 -7.55 -10.88
CA PHE A 92 0.40 -6.54 -11.67
C PHE A 92 0.84 -6.46 -13.13
N GLY A 93 1.97 -7.07 -13.47
CA GLY A 93 2.48 -7.06 -14.84
C GLY A 93 2.97 -5.68 -15.32
N LEU A 94 3.19 -4.74 -14.42
CA LEU A 94 3.71 -3.43 -14.75
C LEU A 94 5.13 -3.54 -15.33
N LYS A 95 5.31 -3.04 -16.55
CA LYS A 95 6.63 -2.95 -17.21
C LYS A 95 7.35 -1.65 -16.82
N LEU A 96 7.34 -1.32 -15.53
CA LEU A 96 7.95 -0.11 -14.97
C LEU A 96 8.90 -0.48 -13.84
N SER A 97 10.01 0.26 -13.72
CA SER A 97 10.87 0.13 -12.55
C SER A 97 10.20 0.73 -11.31
N ASN A 98 10.66 0.33 -10.12
CA ASN A 98 10.13 0.85 -8.86
C ASN A 98 10.26 2.39 -8.79
N GLU A 99 11.38 2.95 -9.28
CA GLU A 99 11.61 4.41 -9.31
C GLU A 99 10.57 5.12 -10.16
N LYS A 100 10.19 4.54 -11.31
CA LYS A 100 9.15 5.10 -12.18
C LYS A 100 7.77 5.03 -11.53
N ILE A 101 7.49 3.95 -10.80
CA ILE A 101 6.24 3.81 -10.04
C ILE A 101 6.19 4.84 -8.91
N ILE A 102 7.28 5.00 -8.14
CA ILE A 102 7.38 6.01 -7.10
C ILE A 102 7.14 7.40 -7.68
N LYS A 103 7.83 7.75 -8.76
CA LYS A 103 7.67 9.05 -9.40
C LYS A 103 6.26 9.31 -9.93
N HIS A 104 5.62 8.27 -10.47
CA HIS A 104 4.21 8.33 -10.87
C HIS A 104 3.29 8.62 -9.68
N LEU A 105 3.49 7.94 -8.56
CA LEU A 105 2.71 8.15 -7.34
C LEU A 105 2.91 9.56 -6.78
N GLU A 106 4.15 10.07 -6.73
CA GLU A 106 4.45 11.45 -6.32
C GLU A 106 3.73 12.47 -7.19
N ASN A 107 3.85 12.37 -8.51
CA ASN A 107 3.19 13.27 -9.44
C ASN A 107 1.67 13.22 -9.29
N SER A 108 1.10 12.02 -9.24
CA SER A 108 -0.33 11.83 -9.04
C SER A 108 -0.82 12.40 -7.69
N PHE A 109 0.02 12.35 -6.64
CA PHE A 109 -0.31 12.98 -5.37
C PHE A 109 -0.44 14.49 -5.52
N LEU A 110 0.54 15.14 -6.14
CA LEU A 110 0.52 16.58 -6.37
C LEU A 110 -0.64 17.03 -7.27
N GLU A 111 -0.98 16.23 -8.28
CA GLU A 111 -2.14 16.52 -9.15
C GLU A 111 -3.47 16.43 -8.41
N ASN A 112 -3.61 15.45 -7.51
CA ASN A 112 -4.84 15.29 -6.71
C ASN A 112 -4.94 16.29 -5.56
N TYR A 113 -3.82 16.84 -5.09
CA TYR A 113 -3.71 17.72 -3.94
C TYR A 113 -2.81 18.92 -4.29
N SER A 114 -3.29 19.79 -5.17
CA SER A 114 -2.55 20.89 -5.76
C SER A 114 -1.90 21.86 -4.76
N ASP A 115 -2.47 21.97 -3.56
CA ASP A 115 -1.93 22.82 -2.49
C ASP A 115 -0.87 22.12 -1.63
N SER A 116 -0.45 20.92 -2.04
CA SER A 116 0.55 20.13 -1.34
C SER A 116 1.93 20.28 -1.94
N SER A 117 2.95 20.04 -1.12
CA SER A 117 4.34 19.88 -1.55
C SER A 117 4.90 18.56 -1.05
N ILE A 118 5.87 18.00 -1.77
CA ILE A 118 6.58 16.79 -1.38
C ILE A 118 8.02 17.18 -1.04
N GLU A 119 8.44 16.81 0.16
CA GLU A 119 9.83 16.91 0.60
C GLU A 119 10.38 15.50 0.83
N ASN A 120 11.48 15.16 0.15
CA ASN A 120 12.16 13.91 0.36
C ASN A 120 13.15 14.01 1.52
N ILE A 121 12.84 13.36 2.63
CA ILE A 121 13.70 13.35 3.82
C ILE A 121 14.39 11.99 3.90
N PHE A 122 15.72 11.99 3.79
CA PHE A 122 16.52 10.80 4.07
C PHE A 122 16.74 10.71 5.59
N LEU A 123 16.10 9.73 6.22
CA LEU A 123 16.38 9.42 7.63
C LEU A 123 17.81 8.89 7.72
N LYS A 124 18.67 9.54 8.53
CA LYS A 124 19.97 8.98 8.87
C LYS A 124 19.74 7.62 9.54
N PRO A 125 20.60 6.62 9.29
CA PRO A 125 20.53 5.35 10.01
C PRO A 125 20.47 5.66 11.52
N PHE A 126 19.46 5.12 12.18
CA PHE A 126 19.38 5.21 13.63
C PHE A 126 20.64 4.52 14.18
N GLU A 127 21.51 5.26 14.85
CA GLU A 127 22.47 4.65 15.73
C GLU A 127 21.67 3.96 16.83
N ILE A 128 21.56 2.63 16.74
CA ILE A 128 21.01 1.82 17.81
C ILE A 128 22.04 1.94 18.95
N THR A 129 21.85 2.92 19.80
CA THR A 129 22.54 2.95 21.09
C THR A 129 22.09 1.69 21.83
N LYS A 130 23.04 0.78 22.01
CA LYS A 130 22.86 -0.42 22.84
C LYS A 130 22.40 0.02 24.22
N TYR A 131 21.19 -0.30 24.59
CA TYR A 131 20.77 -0.37 25.97
C TYR A 131 21.17 -1.71 26.56
#